data_a6ffbccdc1c04798a260939368a8bda8
#
_entry.id   a6ffbccdc1c04798a260939368a8bda8
#
_cell.length_a   1.000
_cell.length_b   1.000
_cell.length_c   1.000
_cell.angle_alpha   90.00
_cell.angle_beta   90.00
_cell.angle_gamma   90.00
#
_symmetry.space_group_name_H-M   'P 1'
#
loop_
_entity.id
_entity.type
_entity.pdbx_description
1 polymer ?
#
loop_
_entity_poly.entity_id
_entity_poly.type
_entity_poly.pdbx_seq_one_letter_code
_entity_poly.pdbx_strand_id
1 'polypeptide(L)'
;MPEPLMEIFKMNGIIFDIKRFATHDGNGIRTTVFLKGCPMKCVWCQNPEGISAERKPLFFKNRCIKCRICEKFSKEKRAIFENNNFSEQRFSSKDIQNIIENCPACAVQMDSKLVSSNELLKEILRDEIFFTHEGGVTFSGGEPFIQKNFLIEMLKKLKERNIHTAVETALNIDTDILKEALPYLDTVYADLKIFDDEKHKKYTGVSNKLIKKNIEFLLKSSKKENVIIRTPMIPEFTADKENIKKISSFISELYSDVKYEILNYNPLAESKYEMAGKEYCFKENPPLYSGKEMKDFGKTAEENGIKKIIIES
;
A
#
# COMPACT_ATOMS: atom_id res chain seq x y z
N MET A 1 -38.02 10.66 -27.08
CA MET A 1 -38.05 9.78 -25.89
C MET A 1 -36.78 10.05 -25.12
N PRO A 2 -36.82 10.42 -23.84
CA PRO A 2 -35.59 10.61 -23.06
C PRO A 2 -34.99 9.25 -22.81
N GLU A 3 -33.65 9.13 -23.00
CA GLU A 3 -32.87 7.97 -22.62
C GLU A 3 -33.06 7.67 -21.13
N PRO A 4 -33.20 6.41 -20.72
CA PRO A 4 -33.26 6.07 -19.32
C PRO A 4 -31.92 6.44 -18.68
N LEU A 5 -31.98 7.32 -17.68
CA LEU A 5 -30.90 7.55 -16.72
C LEU A 5 -30.49 6.19 -16.16
N MET A 6 -29.44 5.59 -16.72
CA MET A 6 -28.67 4.56 -16.04
C MET A 6 -28.16 5.23 -14.76
N GLU A 7 -28.78 4.94 -13.64
CA GLU A 7 -28.20 5.19 -12.31
C GLU A 7 -26.84 4.45 -12.31
N ILE A 8 -25.81 5.21 -12.60
CA ILE A 8 -24.43 4.76 -12.45
C ILE A 8 -24.27 4.53 -10.96
N PHE A 9 -24.32 3.26 -10.55
CA PHE A 9 -23.94 2.87 -9.19
C PHE A 9 -22.54 3.45 -8.95
N LYS A 10 -22.48 4.50 -8.14
CA LYS A 10 -21.22 5.13 -7.78
C LYS A 10 -20.45 4.14 -6.92
N MET A 11 -19.50 3.41 -7.51
CA MET A 11 -18.59 2.61 -6.72
C MET A 11 -17.70 3.51 -5.89
N ASN A 12 -17.69 3.28 -4.59
CA ASN A 12 -16.87 4.04 -3.64
C ASN A 12 -15.71 3.20 -3.16
N GLY A 13 -14.56 3.87 -3.01
CA GLY A 13 -13.36 3.31 -2.40
C GLY A 13 -12.92 4.15 -1.20
N ILE A 14 -12.20 3.52 -0.28
CA ILE A 14 -11.57 4.18 0.85
C ILE A 14 -10.09 4.31 0.55
N ILE A 15 -9.62 5.54 0.40
CA ILE A 15 -8.21 5.87 0.16
C ILE A 15 -7.66 6.61 1.38
N PHE A 16 -6.39 6.38 1.72
CA PHE A 16 -5.75 7.11 2.81
C PHE A 16 -4.71 8.12 2.32
N ASP A 17 -4.19 7.95 1.10
CA ASP A 17 -3.27 8.92 0.51
C ASP A 17 -3.34 8.90 -1.03
N ILE A 18 -2.92 10.00 -1.64
CA ILE A 18 -2.63 10.14 -3.08
C ILE A 18 -1.28 10.84 -3.18
N LYS A 19 -0.25 10.10 -3.58
CA LYS A 19 1.08 10.64 -3.84
C LYS A 19 1.21 11.01 -5.30
N ARG A 20 1.31 12.29 -5.58
CA ARG A 20 1.49 12.82 -6.93
C ARG A 20 2.98 12.93 -7.26
N PHE A 21 3.31 12.83 -8.54
CA PHE A 21 4.70 12.92 -9.04
C PHE A 21 5.63 11.87 -8.42
N ALA A 22 5.11 10.67 -8.14
CA ALA A 22 5.92 9.57 -7.65
C ALA A 22 6.87 9.06 -8.75
N THR A 23 8.14 8.87 -8.40
CA THR A 23 9.21 8.39 -9.29
C THR A 23 9.77 7.03 -8.91
N HIS A 24 9.30 6.46 -7.78
CA HIS A 24 9.75 5.16 -7.26
C HIS A 24 8.65 4.08 -7.28
N ASP A 25 7.44 4.42 -7.70
CA ASP A 25 6.29 3.53 -7.70
C ASP A 25 6.00 2.98 -9.11
N GLY A 26 7.04 2.86 -9.93
CA GLY A 26 7.02 2.37 -11.32
C GLY A 26 7.73 3.32 -12.30
N ASN A 27 7.69 2.96 -13.58
CA ASN A 27 8.33 3.74 -14.62
C ASN A 27 7.63 5.09 -14.85
N GLY A 28 8.40 6.09 -15.26
CA GLY A 28 7.91 7.44 -15.54
C GLY A 28 7.41 8.20 -14.30
N ILE A 29 6.68 9.28 -14.51
CA ILE A 29 6.03 10.04 -13.44
C ILE A 29 4.65 9.43 -13.20
N ARG A 30 4.33 9.16 -11.92
CA ARG A 30 3.11 8.46 -11.56
C ARG A 30 2.30 9.18 -10.48
N THR A 31 1.00 8.93 -10.49
CA THR A 31 0.13 9.20 -9.36
C THR A 31 -0.14 7.87 -8.64
N THR A 32 0.32 7.76 -7.39
CA THR A 32 0.11 6.55 -6.58
C THR A 32 -1.07 6.76 -5.65
N VAL A 33 -2.07 5.89 -5.77
CA VAL A 33 -3.29 5.89 -4.94
C VAL A 33 -3.19 4.80 -3.89
N PHE A 34 -3.26 5.18 -2.62
CA PHE A 34 -3.14 4.26 -1.49
C PHE A 34 -4.52 3.85 -0.96
N LEU A 35 -4.91 2.62 -1.24
CA LEU A 35 -6.18 2.03 -0.82
C LEU A 35 -6.08 1.43 0.59
N LYS A 36 -7.15 1.58 1.37
CA LYS A 36 -7.24 1.12 2.75
C LYS A 36 -7.74 -0.32 2.85
N GLY A 37 -7.24 -1.04 3.86
CA GLY A 37 -7.50 -2.45 4.10
C GLY A 37 -6.36 -3.36 3.65
N CYS A 38 -5.89 -4.23 4.54
CA CYS A 38 -4.87 -5.24 4.24
C CYS A 38 -5.17 -6.51 5.04
N PRO A 39 -5.12 -7.71 4.42
CA PRO A 39 -5.29 -8.96 5.15
C PRO A 39 -4.06 -9.31 5.98
N MET A 40 -2.93 -8.64 5.74
CA MET A 40 -1.68 -8.85 6.43
C MET A 40 -1.49 -7.87 7.59
N LYS A 41 -0.65 -8.25 8.55
CA LYS A 41 -0.28 -7.47 9.74
C LYS A 41 1.24 -7.48 9.91
N CYS A 42 1.97 -7.13 8.84
CA CYS A 42 3.43 -7.11 8.88
C CYS A 42 3.91 -6.24 10.04
N VAL A 43 4.79 -6.77 10.89
CA VAL A 43 5.28 -6.05 12.07
C VAL A 43 6.05 -4.78 11.73
N TRP A 44 6.63 -4.72 10.52
CA TRP A 44 7.36 -3.58 9.96
C TRP A 44 6.56 -2.75 8.95
N CYS A 45 5.22 -2.84 8.95
CA CYS A 45 4.40 -2.22 7.91
C CYS A 45 4.75 -0.73 7.70
N GLN A 46 5.04 -0.34 6.45
CA GLN A 46 5.35 1.06 6.11
C GLN A 46 4.11 1.97 6.08
N ASN A 47 2.91 1.36 6.04
CA ASN A 47 1.64 2.06 6.00
C ASN A 47 0.66 1.49 7.05
N PRO A 48 0.95 1.64 8.37
CA PRO A 48 0.13 1.08 9.44
C PRO A 48 -1.31 1.62 9.46
N GLU A 49 -1.52 2.82 8.89
CA GLU A 49 -2.83 3.43 8.66
C GLU A 49 -3.66 2.71 7.61
N GLY A 50 -2.98 2.05 6.65
CA GLY A 50 -3.62 1.28 5.57
C GLY A 50 -4.09 -0.12 5.96
N ILE A 51 -3.70 -0.64 7.15
CA ILE A 51 -4.02 -2.03 7.54
C ILE A 51 -5.52 -2.22 7.79
N SER A 52 -6.13 -1.34 8.59
CA SER A 52 -7.58 -1.42 8.88
C SER A 52 -8.39 -0.95 7.68
N ALA A 53 -9.45 -1.68 7.31
CA ALA A 53 -10.42 -1.20 6.33
C ALA A 53 -11.34 -0.09 6.87
N GLU A 54 -11.42 0.07 8.19
CA GLU A 54 -12.23 1.09 8.85
C GLU A 54 -11.53 2.45 8.83
N ARG A 55 -12.30 3.49 8.62
CA ARG A 55 -11.84 4.86 8.75
C ARG A 55 -11.72 5.24 10.22
N LYS A 56 -10.58 5.81 10.61
CA LYS A 56 -10.30 6.17 12.02
C LYS A 56 -9.84 7.63 12.15
N PRO A 57 -10.20 8.29 13.25
CA PRO A 57 -9.67 9.61 13.53
C PRO A 57 -8.20 9.51 13.97
N LEU A 58 -7.40 10.48 13.54
CA LEU A 58 -6.01 10.70 13.96
C LEU A 58 -5.91 12.02 14.71
N PHE A 59 -5.01 12.07 15.67
CA PHE A 59 -4.69 13.28 16.43
C PHE A 59 -3.23 13.71 16.20
N PHE A 60 -3.07 14.88 15.60
CA PHE A 60 -1.77 15.49 15.34
C PHE A 60 -1.39 16.42 16.52
N LYS A 61 -0.65 15.88 17.48
CA LYS A 61 -0.24 16.60 18.70
C LYS A 61 0.48 17.91 18.40
N ASN A 62 1.35 17.91 17.38
CA ASN A 62 2.14 19.07 16.95
C ASN A 62 1.30 20.21 16.34
N ARG A 63 0.10 19.92 15.85
CA ARG A 63 -0.83 20.94 15.35
C ARG A 63 -1.76 21.49 16.43
N CYS A 64 -1.91 20.79 17.55
CA CYS A 64 -2.89 21.13 18.57
C CYS A 64 -2.50 22.39 19.34
N ILE A 65 -3.30 23.44 19.21
CA ILE A 65 -3.15 24.71 19.95
C ILE A 65 -3.83 24.71 21.34
N LYS A 66 -4.33 23.56 21.80
CA LYS A 66 -4.98 23.36 23.09
C LYS A 66 -6.18 24.28 23.35
N CYS A 67 -6.94 24.65 22.32
CA CYS A 67 -8.09 25.57 22.41
C CYS A 67 -9.32 24.98 23.13
N ARG A 68 -9.32 23.67 23.45
CA ARG A 68 -10.38 22.94 24.17
C ARG A 68 -11.74 22.85 23.45
N ILE A 69 -11.86 23.22 22.18
CA ILE A 69 -13.15 23.14 21.43
C ILE A 69 -13.66 21.68 21.40
N CYS A 70 -12.77 20.70 21.28
CA CYS A 70 -13.13 19.28 21.28
C CYS A 70 -13.81 18.80 22.57
N GLU A 71 -13.60 19.48 23.68
CA GLU A 71 -14.22 19.20 24.97
C GLU A 71 -15.77 19.34 24.91
N LYS A 72 -16.27 20.25 24.09
CA LYS A 72 -17.72 20.46 23.91
C LYS A 72 -18.44 19.24 23.35
N PHE A 73 -17.72 18.39 22.62
CA PHE A 73 -18.22 17.19 21.98
C PHE A 73 -17.85 15.90 22.72
N SER A 74 -17.08 15.99 23.80
CA SER A 74 -16.70 14.84 24.62
C SER A 74 -17.74 14.57 25.70
N LYS A 75 -18.20 13.33 25.82
CA LYS A 75 -19.09 12.87 26.90
C LYS A 75 -18.46 13.07 28.29
N GLU A 76 -17.14 12.97 28.37
CA GLU A 76 -16.37 13.17 29.60
C GLU A 76 -15.98 14.62 29.83
N LYS A 77 -16.37 15.55 28.97
CA LYS A 77 -15.97 16.97 29.01
C LYS A 77 -14.44 17.17 29.12
N ARG A 78 -13.68 16.34 28.38
CA ARG A 78 -12.20 16.39 28.33
C ARG A 78 -11.72 16.65 26.92
N ALA A 79 -10.64 17.39 26.79
CA ALA A 79 -10.01 17.64 25.52
C ALA A 79 -9.24 16.37 25.02
N ILE A 80 -9.11 16.22 23.70
CA ILE A 80 -8.43 15.06 23.08
C ILE A 80 -6.97 14.97 23.55
N PHE A 81 -6.26 16.10 23.64
CA PHE A 81 -4.85 16.14 24.02
C PHE A 81 -4.57 15.65 25.45
N GLU A 82 -5.59 15.52 26.30
CA GLU A 82 -5.42 15.02 27.66
C GLU A 82 -5.18 13.52 27.70
N ASN A 83 -5.76 12.74 26.76
CA ASN A 83 -5.64 11.27 26.75
C ASN A 83 -5.40 10.66 25.37
N ASN A 84 -5.42 11.46 24.28
CA ASN A 84 -5.32 10.99 22.90
C ASN A 84 -6.21 9.75 22.60
N ASN A 85 -7.46 9.76 23.09
CA ASN A 85 -8.35 8.62 23.06
C ASN A 85 -9.66 8.96 22.33
N PHE A 86 -9.94 8.21 21.24
CA PHE A 86 -11.15 8.28 20.42
C PHE A 86 -12.12 7.11 20.69
N SER A 87 -12.10 6.51 21.88
CA SER A 87 -13.02 5.42 22.18
C SER A 87 -14.48 5.83 22.00
N GLU A 88 -15.33 4.91 21.60
CA GLU A 88 -16.79 5.13 21.45
C GLU A 88 -17.48 5.52 22.76
N GLN A 89 -16.88 5.12 23.89
CA GLN A 89 -17.35 5.54 25.22
C GLN A 89 -17.20 7.05 25.41
N ARG A 90 -16.18 7.66 24.81
CA ARG A 90 -15.87 9.08 24.94
C ARG A 90 -16.47 9.93 23.83
N PHE A 91 -16.45 9.43 22.58
CA PHE A 91 -16.90 10.14 21.39
C PHE A 91 -17.79 9.24 20.53
N SER A 92 -18.90 9.74 20.05
CA SER A 92 -19.64 9.10 18.93
C SER A 92 -18.98 9.49 17.60
N SER A 93 -19.34 8.78 16.53
CA SER A 93 -18.90 9.13 15.17
C SER A 93 -19.31 10.56 14.79
N LYS A 94 -20.49 11.02 15.25
CA LYS A 94 -20.97 12.38 15.06
C LYS A 94 -20.12 13.40 15.83
N ASP A 95 -19.71 13.08 17.06
CA ASP A 95 -18.85 13.94 17.87
C ASP A 95 -17.49 14.11 17.19
N ILE A 96 -16.91 13.02 16.67
CA ILE A 96 -15.66 13.05 15.93
C ILE A 96 -15.77 13.92 14.68
N GLN A 97 -16.85 13.78 13.91
CA GLN A 97 -17.11 14.62 12.74
C GLN A 97 -17.22 16.11 13.12
N ASN A 98 -17.97 16.43 14.17
CA ASN A 98 -18.07 17.80 14.66
C ASN A 98 -16.73 18.37 15.12
N ILE A 99 -15.89 17.54 15.76
CA ILE A 99 -14.53 17.97 16.17
C ILE A 99 -13.67 18.27 14.95
N ILE A 100 -13.71 17.43 13.93
CA ILE A 100 -12.95 17.62 12.67
C ILE A 100 -13.35 18.95 12.02
N GLU A 101 -14.65 19.22 11.90
CA GLU A 101 -15.19 20.42 11.27
C GLU A 101 -14.90 21.71 12.05
N ASN A 102 -14.79 21.63 13.39
CA ASN A 102 -14.63 22.78 14.25
C ASN A 102 -13.20 22.94 14.84
N CYS A 103 -12.26 22.05 14.52
CA CYS A 103 -10.89 22.17 14.99
C CYS A 103 -10.12 23.23 14.19
N PRO A 104 -9.83 24.44 14.76
CA PRO A 104 -9.23 25.52 13.99
C PRO A 104 -7.80 25.21 13.54
N ALA A 105 -7.13 24.30 14.21
CA ALA A 105 -5.76 23.87 13.91
C ALA A 105 -5.71 22.60 13.04
N CYS A 106 -6.87 22.06 12.61
CA CYS A 106 -6.96 20.79 11.90
C CYS A 106 -6.14 19.67 12.57
N ALA A 107 -6.08 19.68 13.90
CA ALA A 107 -5.32 18.72 14.69
C ALA A 107 -6.01 17.36 14.80
N VAL A 108 -7.29 17.26 14.41
CA VAL A 108 -8.04 16.01 14.30
C VAL A 108 -8.51 15.86 12.87
N GLN A 109 -8.21 14.73 12.26
CA GLN A 109 -8.60 14.41 10.89
C GLN A 109 -8.94 12.92 10.79
N MET A 110 -9.70 12.51 9.77
CA MET A 110 -9.80 11.09 9.43
C MET A 110 -8.52 10.62 8.75
N ASP A 111 -8.11 9.40 9.03
CA ASP A 111 -6.96 8.73 8.39
C ASP A 111 -7.19 8.40 6.90
N SER A 112 -8.40 8.63 6.41
CA SER A 112 -8.80 8.20 5.07
C SER A 112 -10.03 8.94 4.58
N LYS A 113 -10.25 8.88 3.26
CA LYS A 113 -11.40 9.49 2.57
C LYS A 113 -12.20 8.41 1.86
N LEU A 114 -13.53 8.53 1.89
CA LEU A 114 -14.43 7.80 1.01
C LEU A 114 -14.56 8.62 -0.28
N VAL A 115 -14.24 8.03 -1.42
CA VAL A 115 -14.28 8.69 -2.72
C VAL A 115 -14.99 7.81 -3.74
N SER A 116 -15.79 8.40 -4.62
CA SER A 116 -16.32 7.68 -5.77
C SER A 116 -15.25 7.50 -6.86
N SER A 117 -15.42 6.48 -7.70
CA SER A 117 -14.52 6.23 -8.84
C SER A 117 -14.42 7.44 -9.78
N ASN A 118 -15.51 8.20 -9.96
CA ASN A 118 -15.52 9.41 -10.80
C ASN A 118 -14.74 10.57 -10.16
N GLU A 119 -14.87 10.77 -8.85
CA GLU A 119 -14.11 11.79 -8.12
C GLU A 119 -12.62 11.48 -8.14
N LEU A 120 -12.25 10.21 -7.89
CA LEU A 120 -10.86 9.81 -7.95
C LEU A 120 -10.28 9.93 -9.37
N LEU A 121 -11.01 9.51 -10.39
CA LEU A 121 -10.57 9.68 -11.77
C LEU A 121 -10.33 11.16 -12.10
N LYS A 122 -11.25 12.05 -11.72
CA LYS A 122 -11.09 13.50 -11.92
C LYS A 122 -9.84 14.04 -11.22
N GLU A 123 -9.53 13.53 -10.03
CA GLU A 123 -8.31 13.92 -9.30
C GLU A 123 -7.05 13.45 -10.02
N ILE A 124 -7.01 12.20 -10.46
CA ILE A 124 -5.90 11.59 -11.21
C ILE A 124 -5.65 12.34 -12.53
N LEU A 125 -6.70 12.68 -13.28
CA LEU A 125 -6.58 13.34 -14.59
C LEU A 125 -5.97 14.76 -14.52
N ARG A 126 -5.84 15.34 -13.34
CA ARG A 126 -5.07 16.61 -13.18
C ARG A 126 -3.59 16.42 -13.47
N ASP A 127 -3.09 15.18 -13.36
CA ASP A 127 -1.69 14.83 -13.58
C ASP A 127 -1.45 14.20 -14.96
N GLU A 128 -2.49 14.02 -15.78
CA GLU A 128 -2.43 13.29 -17.05
C GLU A 128 -1.32 13.79 -17.99
N ILE A 129 -1.07 15.09 -18.02
CA ILE A 129 -0.02 15.70 -18.86
C ILE A 129 1.39 15.21 -18.49
N PHE A 130 1.59 14.66 -17.29
CA PHE A 130 2.87 14.14 -16.81
C PHE A 130 3.02 12.63 -17.03
N PHE A 131 1.97 11.93 -17.48
CA PHE A 131 1.98 10.48 -17.71
C PHE A 131 2.64 10.12 -19.05
N THR A 132 3.85 10.63 -19.26
CA THR A 132 4.67 10.32 -20.43
C THR A 132 5.65 9.19 -20.12
N HIS A 133 6.20 8.53 -21.14
CA HIS A 133 7.27 7.52 -21.02
C HIS A 133 6.91 6.41 -19.98
N GLU A 134 5.79 5.74 -20.16
CA GLU A 134 5.26 4.71 -19.26
C GLU A 134 4.80 5.22 -17.88
N GLY A 135 4.74 6.54 -17.70
CA GLY A 135 4.10 7.15 -16.53
C GLY A 135 2.60 6.85 -16.49
N GLY A 136 1.98 7.00 -15.33
CA GLY A 136 0.56 6.68 -15.19
C GLY A 136 0.12 6.56 -13.74
N VAL A 137 -0.69 5.55 -13.44
CA VAL A 137 -1.29 5.37 -12.12
C VAL A 137 -0.83 4.07 -11.49
N THR A 138 -0.43 4.13 -10.21
CA THR A 138 -0.14 2.96 -9.38
C THR A 138 -1.17 2.87 -8.26
N PHE A 139 -1.78 1.71 -8.11
CA PHE A 139 -2.61 1.41 -6.93
C PHE A 139 -1.78 0.63 -5.92
N SER A 140 -1.70 1.15 -4.71
CA SER A 140 -0.92 0.64 -3.58
C SER A 140 -1.70 0.79 -2.28
N GLY A 141 -1.03 0.79 -1.14
CA GLY A 141 -1.60 1.13 0.17
C GLY A 141 -1.51 0.02 1.19
N GLY A 142 -2.67 -0.54 1.59
CA GLY A 142 -2.77 -1.82 2.27
C GLY A 142 -2.60 -2.96 1.25
N GLU A 143 -3.71 -3.58 0.88
CA GLU A 143 -3.80 -4.51 -0.26
C GLU A 143 -4.91 -4.00 -1.19
N PRO A 144 -4.59 -3.46 -2.37
CA PRO A 144 -5.57 -2.85 -3.26
C PRO A 144 -6.74 -3.76 -3.63
N PHE A 145 -6.49 -5.05 -3.76
CA PHE A 145 -7.50 -6.04 -4.13
C PHE A 145 -8.53 -6.32 -3.03
N ILE A 146 -8.35 -5.85 -1.81
CA ILE A 146 -9.42 -5.89 -0.78
C ILE A 146 -10.62 -5.06 -1.24
N GLN A 147 -10.38 -3.99 -1.99
CA GLN A 147 -11.43 -3.17 -2.59
C GLN A 147 -11.62 -3.51 -4.09
N LYS A 148 -11.69 -4.82 -4.41
CA LYS A 148 -11.64 -5.37 -5.78
C LYS A 148 -12.56 -4.66 -6.78
N ASN A 149 -13.82 -4.43 -6.42
CA ASN A 149 -14.80 -3.83 -7.33
C ASN A 149 -14.42 -2.40 -7.71
N PHE A 150 -14.01 -1.61 -6.70
CA PHE A 150 -13.53 -0.24 -6.91
C PHE A 150 -12.23 -0.21 -7.72
N LEU A 151 -11.27 -1.07 -7.38
CA LEU A 151 -10.00 -1.18 -8.09
C LEU A 151 -10.22 -1.52 -9.57
N ILE A 152 -11.00 -2.57 -9.85
CA ILE A 152 -11.25 -3.03 -11.23
C ILE A 152 -11.99 -1.96 -12.05
N GLU A 153 -12.95 -1.26 -11.46
CA GLU A 153 -13.60 -0.13 -12.12
C GLU A 153 -12.61 0.99 -12.45
N MET A 154 -11.73 1.34 -11.52
CA MET A 154 -10.69 2.35 -11.77
C MET A 154 -9.72 1.92 -12.87
N LEU A 155 -9.26 0.66 -12.85
CA LEU A 155 -8.38 0.12 -13.87
C LEU A 155 -9.03 0.18 -15.27
N LYS A 156 -10.31 -0.18 -15.39
CA LYS A 156 -11.08 -0.09 -16.65
C LYS A 156 -11.13 1.35 -17.17
N LYS A 157 -11.52 2.30 -16.32
CA LYS A 157 -11.62 3.73 -16.66
C LYS A 157 -10.29 4.33 -17.12
N LEU A 158 -9.18 3.93 -16.49
CA LEU A 158 -7.84 4.37 -16.87
C LEU A 158 -7.42 3.75 -18.21
N LYS A 159 -7.73 2.47 -18.41
CA LYS A 159 -7.43 1.76 -19.65
C LYS A 159 -8.18 2.33 -20.86
N GLU A 160 -9.45 2.73 -20.70
CA GLU A 160 -10.24 3.43 -21.74
C GLU A 160 -9.60 4.76 -22.17
N ARG A 161 -8.73 5.33 -21.33
CA ARG A 161 -7.99 6.57 -21.62
C ARG A 161 -6.54 6.34 -22.02
N ASN A 162 -6.14 5.07 -22.23
CA ASN A 162 -4.76 4.68 -22.55
C ASN A 162 -3.73 5.13 -21.49
N ILE A 163 -4.17 5.28 -20.22
CA ILE A 163 -3.27 5.59 -19.11
C ILE A 163 -2.68 4.28 -18.59
N HIS A 164 -1.34 4.23 -18.48
CA HIS A 164 -0.61 3.08 -17.96
C HIS A 164 -0.97 2.81 -16.51
N THR A 165 -1.29 1.55 -16.18
CA THR A 165 -1.74 1.13 -14.86
C THR A 165 -0.77 0.16 -14.23
N ALA A 166 -0.49 0.35 -12.94
CA ALA A 166 0.29 -0.56 -12.13
C ALA A 166 -0.41 -0.88 -10.81
N VAL A 167 -0.08 -2.01 -10.23
CA VAL A 167 -0.52 -2.38 -8.88
C VAL A 167 0.67 -2.88 -8.07
N GLU A 168 0.74 -2.46 -6.81
CA GLU A 168 1.62 -3.03 -5.78
C GLU A 168 0.78 -3.90 -4.85
N THR A 169 1.11 -5.18 -4.77
CA THR A 169 0.30 -6.17 -4.08
C THR A 169 1.15 -7.22 -3.36
N ALA A 170 0.71 -7.63 -2.18
CA ALA A 170 1.28 -8.78 -1.49
C ALA A 170 0.68 -10.12 -1.97
N LEU A 171 -0.27 -10.09 -2.93
CA LEU A 171 -0.90 -11.27 -3.54
C LEU A 171 -1.58 -12.25 -2.55
N ASN A 172 -1.87 -11.83 -1.32
CA ASN A 172 -2.65 -12.67 -0.39
C ASN A 172 -4.16 -12.47 -0.66
N ILE A 173 -4.59 -12.82 -1.85
CA ILE A 173 -5.93 -12.62 -2.41
C ILE A 173 -6.35 -13.84 -3.21
N ASP A 174 -7.65 -13.99 -3.43
CA ASP A 174 -8.16 -15.04 -4.31
C ASP A 174 -7.61 -14.87 -5.73
N THR A 175 -7.13 -15.97 -6.32
CA THR A 175 -6.57 -16.01 -7.67
C THR A 175 -7.57 -15.53 -8.74
N ASP A 176 -8.88 -15.72 -8.53
CA ASP A 176 -9.90 -15.30 -9.50
C ASP A 176 -10.05 -13.78 -9.55
N ILE A 177 -9.84 -13.10 -8.44
CA ILE A 177 -9.78 -11.63 -8.41
C ILE A 177 -8.60 -11.12 -9.25
N LEU A 178 -7.44 -11.78 -9.10
CA LEU A 178 -6.25 -11.44 -9.87
C LEU A 178 -6.46 -11.67 -11.38
N LYS A 179 -7.10 -12.80 -11.76
CA LYS A 179 -7.45 -13.08 -13.15
C LYS A 179 -8.36 -12.02 -13.75
N GLU A 180 -9.34 -11.54 -12.98
CA GLU A 180 -10.27 -10.50 -13.43
C GLU A 180 -9.58 -9.16 -13.68
N ALA A 181 -8.62 -8.78 -12.82
CA ALA A 181 -7.92 -7.51 -12.93
C ALA A 181 -6.78 -7.51 -13.97
N LEU A 182 -6.13 -8.66 -14.18
CA LEU A 182 -4.90 -8.79 -14.97
C LEU A 182 -4.99 -8.21 -16.41
N PRO A 183 -6.11 -8.30 -17.14
CA PRO A 183 -6.24 -7.68 -18.46
C PRO A 183 -6.08 -6.16 -18.47
N TYR A 184 -6.37 -5.51 -17.35
CA TYR A 184 -6.34 -4.05 -17.19
C TYR A 184 -5.06 -3.54 -16.54
N LEU A 185 -4.10 -4.44 -16.21
CA LEU A 185 -2.82 -4.09 -15.61
C LEU A 185 -1.70 -4.13 -16.65
N ASP A 186 -0.90 -3.08 -16.69
CA ASP A 186 0.30 -2.98 -17.50
C ASP A 186 1.55 -3.42 -16.72
N THR A 187 1.57 -3.22 -15.40
CA THR A 187 2.65 -3.68 -14.52
C THR A 187 2.09 -4.21 -13.20
N VAL A 188 2.65 -5.32 -12.72
CA VAL A 188 2.33 -5.91 -11.42
C VAL A 188 3.60 -6.00 -10.59
N TYR A 189 3.65 -5.23 -9.50
CA TYR A 189 4.66 -5.34 -8.45
C TYR A 189 4.14 -6.32 -7.39
N ALA A 190 4.74 -7.49 -7.33
CA ALA A 190 4.30 -8.60 -6.50
C ALA A 190 5.29 -8.86 -5.37
N ASP A 191 4.87 -8.66 -4.13
CA ASP A 191 5.74 -8.81 -2.97
C ASP A 191 5.82 -10.25 -2.49
N LEU A 192 7.00 -10.85 -2.47
CA LEU A 192 7.33 -12.06 -1.72
C LEU A 192 8.33 -11.72 -0.62
N LYS A 193 7.81 -11.45 0.58
CA LYS A 193 8.61 -10.88 1.68
C LYS A 193 9.48 -11.92 2.37
N ILE A 194 8.94 -13.10 2.65
CA ILE A 194 9.63 -14.21 3.31
C ILE A 194 9.24 -15.52 2.64
N PHE A 195 10.22 -16.35 2.29
CA PHE A 195 9.99 -17.62 1.62
C PHE A 195 9.49 -18.72 2.57
N ASP A 196 10.01 -18.77 3.79
CA ASP A 196 9.60 -19.74 4.81
C ASP A 196 8.19 -19.42 5.32
N ASP A 197 7.28 -20.39 5.25
CA ASP A 197 5.85 -20.17 5.55
C ASP A 197 5.62 -19.90 7.05
N GLU A 198 6.34 -20.53 7.95
CA GLU A 198 6.16 -20.34 9.39
C GLU A 198 6.72 -18.98 9.83
N LYS A 199 7.91 -18.58 9.30
CA LYS A 199 8.43 -17.22 9.50
C LYS A 199 7.49 -16.16 8.90
N HIS A 200 6.93 -16.44 7.69
CA HIS A 200 6.00 -15.53 7.05
C HIS A 200 4.75 -15.33 7.91
N LYS A 201 4.11 -16.40 8.39
CA LYS A 201 2.96 -16.33 9.31
C LYS A 201 3.29 -15.56 10.59
N LYS A 202 4.46 -15.85 11.18
CA LYS A 202 4.90 -15.21 12.42
C LYS A 202 4.97 -13.69 12.29
N TYR A 203 5.52 -13.18 11.18
CA TYR A 203 5.84 -11.77 11.03
C TYR A 203 4.84 -10.97 10.20
N THR A 204 4.00 -11.63 9.40
CA THR A 204 3.00 -10.96 8.55
C THR A 204 1.56 -11.32 8.91
N GLY A 205 1.36 -12.31 9.77
CA GLY A 205 0.06 -12.79 10.21
C GLY A 205 -0.65 -13.76 9.25
N VAL A 206 -0.06 -14.08 8.09
CA VAL A 206 -0.67 -14.96 7.08
C VAL A 206 0.34 -15.95 6.48
N SER A 207 -0.17 -17.07 5.94
CA SER A 207 0.62 -18.02 5.16
C SER A 207 0.99 -17.42 3.79
N ASN A 208 2.19 -17.77 3.29
CA ASN A 208 2.61 -17.38 1.95
C ASN A 208 2.22 -18.38 0.84
N LYS A 209 1.50 -19.45 1.16
CA LYS A 209 1.09 -20.46 0.16
C LYS A 209 0.26 -19.88 -0.96
N LEU A 210 -0.72 -19.04 -0.63
CA LEU A 210 -1.56 -18.36 -1.62
C LEU A 210 -0.76 -17.34 -2.42
N ILE A 211 0.16 -16.62 -1.78
CA ILE A 211 1.07 -15.67 -2.42
C ILE A 211 1.93 -16.38 -3.47
N LYS A 212 2.58 -17.49 -3.11
CA LYS A 212 3.39 -18.30 -4.04
C LYS A 212 2.56 -18.85 -5.20
N LYS A 213 1.34 -19.34 -4.93
CA LYS A 213 0.40 -19.79 -5.97
C LYS A 213 0.07 -18.67 -6.96
N ASN A 214 -0.17 -17.46 -6.46
CA ASN A 214 -0.48 -16.31 -7.31
C ASN A 214 0.74 -15.81 -8.08
N ILE A 215 1.94 -15.85 -7.51
CA ILE A 215 3.20 -15.59 -8.23
C ILE A 215 3.40 -16.62 -9.34
N GLU A 216 3.21 -17.90 -9.08
CA GLU A 216 3.29 -18.95 -10.09
C GLU A 216 2.30 -18.70 -11.24
N PHE A 217 1.06 -18.35 -10.92
CA PHE A 217 0.06 -17.99 -11.92
C PHE A 217 0.51 -16.80 -12.78
N LEU A 218 1.02 -15.72 -12.18
CA LEU A 218 1.49 -14.54 -12.90
C LEU A 218 2.68 -14.84 -13.80
N LEU A 219 3.69 -15.57 -13.31
CA LEU A 219 4.91 -15.87 -14.05
C LEU A 219 4.70 -16.93 -15.16
N LYS A 220 3.57 -17.65 -15.14
CA LYS A 220 3.12 -18.54 -16.23
C LYS A 220 2.10 -17.89 -17.17
N SER A 221 1.63 -16.69 -16.87
CA SER A 221 0.65 -15.97 -17.69
C SER A 221 1.27 -15.31 -18.92
N SER A 222 0.44 -14.83 -19.85
CA SER A 222 0.87 -14.01 -20.98
C SER A 222 1.42 -12.63 -20.57
N LYS A 223 1.23 -12.20 -19.33
CA LYS A 223 1.70 -10.93 -18.75
C LYS A 223 2.99 -11.08 -17.95
N LYS A 224 3.64 -12.24 -17.96
CA LYS A 224 4.84 -12.52 -17.12
C LYS A 224 5.98 -11.51 -17.27
N GLU A 225 6.14 -10.90 -18.44
CA GLU A 225 7.19 -9.89 -18.68
C GLU A 225 6.93 -8.56 -17.95
N ASN A 226 5.67 -8.32 -17.58
CA ASN A 226 5.20 -7.13 -16.89
C ASN A 226 5.11 -7.33 -15.36
N VAL A 227 5.57 -8.49 -14.88
CA VAL A 227 5.59 -8.82 -13.45
C VAL A 227 6.98 -8.54 -12.90
N ILE A 228 7.03 -7.81 -11.79
CA ILE A 228 8.24 -7.54 -11.02
C ILE A 228 8.02 -8.11 -9.64
N ILE A 229 8.82 -9.11 -9.26
CA ILE A 229 8.78 -9.65 -7.91
C ILE A 229 9.62 -8.75 -7.01
N ARG A 230 9.11 -8.43 -5.81
CA ARG A 230 9.79 -7.52 -4.88
C ARG A 230 10.00 -8.16 -3.51
N THR A 231 11.15 -7.85 -2.91
CA THR A 231 11.42 -8.20 -1.51
C THR A 231 12.01 -7.00 -0.78
N PRO A 232 11.33 -6.45 0.23
CA PRO A 232 11.90 -5.39 1.06
C PRO A 232 12.92 -5.98 2.02
N MET A 233 14.09 -5.36 2.13
CA MET A 233 15.18 -5.75 3.02
C MET A 233 14.99 -5.16 4.40
N ILE A 234 14.15 -5.78 5.21
CA ILE A 234 13.87 -5.33 6.57
C ILE A 234 14.86 -6.02 7.52
N PRO A 235 15.69 -5.26 8.28
CA PRO A 235 16.61 -5.83 9.27
C PRO A 235 15.91 -6.82 10.21
N GLU A 236 16.58 -7.90 10.58
CA GLU A 236 16.09 -8.98 11.46
C GLU A 236 14.93 -9.82 10.90
N PHE A 237 14.20 -9.37 9.87
CA PHE A 237 12.98 -10.05 9.39
C PHE A 237 13.14 -10.68 8.00
N THR A 238 13.52 -9.87 7.00
CA THR A 238 13.55 -10.30 5.60
C THR A 238 14.94 -10.23 4.97
N ALA A 239 15.81 -9.36 5.51
CA ALA A 239 17.19 -9.14 5.03
C ALA A 239 18.12 -10.30 5.43
N ASP A 240 17.84 -11.46 4.87
CA ASP A 240 18.55 -12.72 5.10
C ASP A 240 18.93 -13.33 3.75
N LYS A 241 20.22 -13.64 3.54
CA LYS A 241 20.74 -14.25 2.30
C LYS A 241 20.04 -15.57 1.96
N GLU A 242 19.70 -16.38 2.96
CA GLU A 242 18.99 -17.63 2.74
C GLU A 242 17.55 -17.37 2.25
N ASN A 243 16.89 -16.31 2.74
CA ASN A 243 15.59 -15.88 2.24
C ASN A 243 15.67 -15.46 0.77
N ILE A 244 16.65 -14.60 0.41
CA ILE A 244 16.87 -14.15 -0.97
C ILE A 244 17.17 -15.35 -1.88
N LYS A 245 18.06 -16.26 -1.46
CA LYS A 245 18.39 -17.47 -2.20
C LYS A 245 17.14 -18.29 -2.54
N LYS A 246 16.31 -18.59 -1.54
CA LYS A 246 15.09 -19.39 -1.74
C LYS A 246 14.07 -18.71 -2.65
N ILE A 247 13.88 -17.38 -2.48
CA ILE A 247 13.00 -16.59 -3.34
C ILE A 247 13.53 -16.62 -4.78
N SER A 248 14.80 -16.33 -4.97
CA SER A 248 15.45 -16.26 -6.29
C SER A 248 15.37 -17.58 -7.04
N SER A 249 15.72 -18.70 -6.38
CA SER A 249 15.58 -20.03 -7.00
C SER A 249 14.13 -20.32 -7.41
N PHE A 250 13.16 -20.05 -6.52
CA PHE A 250 11.75 -20.30 -6.80
C PHE A 250 11.23 -19.50 -8.01
N ILE A 251 11.52 -18.19 -8.09
CA ILE A 251 10.97 -17.36 -9.17
C ILE A 251 11.73 -17.57 -10.49
N SER A 252 13.04 -17.83 -10.46
CA SER A 252 13.83 -18.12 -11.66
C SER A 252 13.48 -19.46 -12.31
N GLU A 253 13.13 -20.48 -11.51
CA GLU A 253 12.59 -21.76 -12.01
C GLU A 253 11.24 -21.60 -12.74
N LEU A 254 10.40 -20.66 -12.30
CA LEU A 254 9.11 -20.38 -12.94
C LEU A 254 9.25 -19.58 -14.24
N TYR A 255 10.17 -18.59 -14.25
CA TYR A 255 10.45 -17.75 -15.40
C TYR A 255 11.88 -17.21 -15.34
N SER A 256 12.76 -17.68 -16.22
CA SER A 256 14.20 -17.37 -16.18
C SER A 256 14.55 -15.89 -16.37
N ASP A 257 13.66 -15.11 -17.00
CA ASP A 257 13.85 -13.69 -17.28
C ASP A 257 13.00 -12.79 -16.35
N VAL A 258 12.55 -13.33 -15.22
CA VAL A 258 11.81 -12.56 -14.21
C VAL A 258 12.62 -11.36 -13.73
N LYS A 259 11.96 -10.22 -13.57
CA LYS A 259 12.53 -9.04 -12.91
C LYS A 259 12.38 -9.21 -11.40
N TYR A 260 13.47 -9.07 -10.67
CA TYR A 260 13.47 -9.12 -9.20
C TYR A 260 14.00 -7.82 -8.64
N GLU A 261 13.18 -7.14 -7.85
CA GLU A 261 13.49 -5.88 -7.21
C GLU A 261 13.74 -6.08 -5.73
N ILE A 262 14.91 -5.65 -5.27
CA ILE A 262 15.34 -5.68 -3.88
C ILE A 262 15.23 -4.25 -3.35
N LEU A 263 14.24 -4.03 -2.46
CA LEU A 263 13.93 -2.72 -1.89
C LEU A 263 14.72 -2.50 -0.61
N ASN A 264 15.33 -1.33 -0.47
CA ASN A 264 16.03 -0.98 0.77
C ASN A 264 15.05 -0.75 1.92
N TYR A 265 15.54 -0.89 3.14
CA TYR A 265 14.78 -0.54 4.33
C TYR A 265 14.53 0.96 4.39
N ASN A 266 13.30 1.36 4.68
CA ASN A 266 12.96 2.77 4.90
C ASN A 266 12.62 3.02 6.39
N PRO A 267 13.44 3.79 7.14
CA PRO A 267 13.26 4.02 8.57
C PRO A 267 12.11 5.00 8.91
N LEU A 268 11.48 5.64 7.92
CA LEU A 268 10.48 6.69 8.15
C LEU A 268 9.13 6.19 8.68
N ALA A 269 8.90 4.87 8.73
CA ALA A 269 7.63 4.32 9.21
C ALA A 269 7.36 4.60 10.70
N GLU A 270 8.39 4.75 11.53
CA GLU A 270 8.26 4.96 12.97
C GLU A 270 7.33 6.12 13.33
N SER A 271 7.47 7.27 12.65
CA SER A 271 6.62 8.43 12.86
C SER A 271 5.12 8.16 12.60
N LYS A 272 4.81 7.27 11.66
CA LYS A 272 3.44 6.85 11.37
C LYS A 272 2.85 5.98 12.48
N TYR A 273 3.69 5.12 13.09
CA TYR A 273 3.28 4.33 14.27
C TYR A 273 2.99 5.22 15.46
N GLU A 274 3.83 6.22 15.74
CA GLU A 274 3.58 7.22 16.79
C GLU A 274 2.25 7.95 16.58
N MET A 275 1.98 8.43 15.36
CA MET A 275 0.70 9.10 15.03
C MET A 275 -0.51 8.18 15.19
N ALA A 276 -0.34 6.88 14.93
CA ALA A 276 -1.38 5.87 15.11
C ALA A 276 -1.51 5.38 16.57
N GLY A 277 -0.67 5.86 17.50
CA GLY A 277 -0.63 5.41 18.89
C GLY A 277 -0.22 3.94 19.04
N LYS A 278 0.67 3.46 18.16
CA LYS A 278 1.18 2.08 18.12
C LYS A 278 2.67 2.06 18.40
N GLU A 279 3.16 0.93 18.91
CA GLU A 279 4.59 0.67 19.00
C GLU A 279 5.14 0.18 17.68
N TYR A 280 6.34 0.67 17.31
CA TYR A 280 7.07 0.16 16.15
C TYR A 280 7.85 -1.11 16.52
N CYS A 281 8.14 -1.97 15.54
CA CYS A 281 8.78 -3.27 15.79
C CYS A 281 10.25 -3.17 16.25
N PHE A 282 10.92 -2.07 15.97
CA PHE A 282 12.30 -1.84 16.40
C PHE A 282 12.33 -0.96 17.66
N LYS A 283 13.14 -1.35 18.65
CA LYS A 283 13.42 -0.52 19.83
C LYS A 283 14.33 0.66 19.48
N GLU A 284 15.33 0.39 18.65
CA GLU A 284 16.21 1.37 18.02
C GLU A 284 16.04 1.19 16.52
N ASN A 285 15.56 2.22 15.85
CA ASN A 285 15.25 2.17 14.43
C ASN A 285 16.55 2.05 13.62
N PRO A 286 16.78 0.94 12.91
CA PRO A 286 18.03 0.75 12.18
C PRO A 286 18.15 1.73 11.00
N PRO A 287 19.36 2.07 10.59
CA PRO A 287 19.58 2.87 9.39
C PRO A 287 19.28 2.07 8.11
N LEU A 288 19.22 2.79 6.98
CA LEU A 288 19.27 2.21 5.64
C LEU A 288 20.47 1.30 5.45
N TYR A 289 20.33 0.23 4.69
CA TYR A 289 21.47 -0.52 4.19
C TYR A 289 22.31 0.35 3.24
N SER A 290 23.64 0.24 3.35
CA SER A 290 24.55 0.87 2.42
C SER A 290 24.42 0.28 1.01
N GLY A 291 24.80 1.06 -0.01
CA GLY A 291 24.81 0.55 -1.38
C GLY A 291 25.67 -0.71 -1.59
N LYS A 292 26.70 -0.93 -0.74
CA LYS A 292 27.50 -2.16 -0.77
C LYS A 292 26.69 -3.35 -0.26
N GLU A 293 26.02 -3.22 0.86
CA GLU A 293 25.17 -4.30 1.41
C GLU A 293 24.03 -4.65 0.46
N MET A 294 23.40 -3.64 -0.14
CA MET A 294 22.34 -3.87 -1.13
C MET A 294 22.86 -4.61 -2.38
N LYS A 295 24.08 -4.29 -2.85
CA LYS A 295 24.75 -5.03 -3.93
C LYS A 295 25.07 -6.47 -3.54
N ASP A 296 25.45 -6.73 -2.29
CA ASP A 296 25.73 -8.08 -1.78
C ASP A 296 24.43 -8.92 -1.76
N PHE A 297 23.28 -8.33 -1.44
CA PHE A 297 21.98 -8.98 -1.58
C PHE A 297 21.66 -9.28 -3.06
N GLY A 298 21.89 -8.31 -3.95
CA GLY A 298 21.72 -8.51 -5.40
C GLY A 298 22.59 -9.65 -5.93
N LYS A 299 23.86 -9.70 -5.57
CA LYS A 299 24.77 -10.79 -5.94
C LYS A 299 24.25 -12.16 -5.47
N THR A 300 23.69 -12.24 -4.26
CA THR A 300 23.06 -13.49 -3.79
C THR A 300 21.90 -13.92 -4.71
N ALA A 301 21.11 -12.97 -5.23
CA ALA A 301 20.04 -13.26 -6.16
C ALA A 301 20.57 -13.72 -7.54
N GLU A 302 21.62 -13.08 -8.07
CA GLU A 302 22.29 -13.47 -9.32
C GLU A 302 22.84 -14.91 -9.26
N GLU A 303 23.53 -15.23 -8.19
CA GLU A 303 24.09 -16.57 -7.95
C GLU A 303 23.01 -17.67 -7.86
N ASN A 304 21.76 -17.28 -7.64
CA ASN A 304 20.60 -18.18 -7.55
C ASN A 304 19.60 -18.01 -8.71
N GLY A 305 20.10 -17.61 -9.88
CA GLY A 305 19.40 -17.73 -11.17
C GLY A 305 18.66 -16.49 -11.67
N ILE A 306 18.74 -15.35 -10.94
CA ILE A 306 18.11 -14.11 -11.40
C ILE A 306 19.03 -13.36 -12.36
N LYS A 307 18.53 -13.04 -13.56
CA LYS A 307 19.26 -12.30 -14.59
C LYS A 307 18.95 -10.80 -14.60
N LYS A 308 17.77 -10.41 -14.15
CA LYS A 308 17.29 -9.02 -14.19
C LYS A 308 17.00 -8.53 -12.77
N ILE A 309 18.03 -7.96 -12.14
CA ILE A 309 17.94 -7.45 -10.78
C ILE A 309 17.81 -5.94 -10.81
N ILE A 310 16.88 -5.42 -9.99
CA ILE A 310 16.70 -4.01 -9.70
C ILE A 310 17.06 -3.82 -8.22
N ILE A 311 17.96 -2.91 -7.92
CA ILE A 311 18.38 -2.60 -6.56
C ILE A 311 18.01 -1.15 -6.27
N GLU A 312 17.16 -0.95 -5.28
CA GLU A 312 16.88 0.38 -4.76
C GLU A 312 18.09 0.88 -3.97
N SER A 313 18.56 2.07 -4.31
CA SER A 313 19.77 2.68 -3.71
C SER A 313 19.41 3.63 -2.56
#